data_8cf6c8ae1f6e1b17c6d7dedb420c9700
#
_entry.id   8cf6c8ae1f6e1b17c6d7dedb420c9700
#
_cell.length_a   1.000
_cell.length_b   1.000
_cell.length_c   1.000
_cell.angle_alpha   90.00
_cell.angle_beta   90.00
_cell.angle_gamma   90.00
#
_symmetry.space_group_name_H-M   'P 1'
#
loop_
_entity.id
_entity.type
_entity.pdbx_description
1 polymer ?
#
loop_
_entity_poly.entity_id
_entity_poly.type
_entity_poly.pdbx_seq_one_letter_code
_entity_poly.pdbx_strand_id
1 'polypeptide(L)'
;MFKIGGVAIPNYIFYAIAITALIWFIWNKTAFGKNMFAVGSNAEAANVSGVSVSRTIIGVFVLAGIMYGITGFIEAARIGSNSAATGLNYELDAIAACVIGGVSFVGGIGKIRGVIMGVVLLRIIFVGLTFLGIDSNMQYVIKGLIILAACAIDMRKYLVKK
;
A
#
# COMPACT_ATOMS: atom_id res chain seq x y z
N MET A 1 -2.89 -19.10 17.50
CA MET A 1 -4.26 -19.12 17.00
C MET A 1 -5.20 -18.77 18.14
N PHE A 2 -5.88 -17.66 18.08
CA PHE A 2 -6.86 -17.25 19.09
C PHE A 2 -8.24 -17.78 18.68
N LYS A 3 -8.97 -18.46 19.56
CA LYS A 3 -10.32 -18.96 19.25
C LYS A 3 -11.35 -18.05 19.91
N ILE A 4 -12.17 -17.37 19.12
CA ILE A 4 -13.32 -16.59 19.59
C ILE A 4 -14.57 -17.19 18.96
N GLY A 5 -15.49 -17.72 19.78
CA GLY A 5 -16.79 -18.24 19.33
C GLY A 5 -16.71 -19.37 18.27
N GLY A 6 -15.69 -20.23 18.32
CA GLY A 6 -15.53 -21.34 17.37
C GLY A 6 -14.78 -20.98 16.08
N VAL A 7 -14.49 -19.70 15.82
CA VAL A 7 -13.68 -19.26 14.68
C VAL A 7 -12.22 -19.11 15.10
N ALA A 8 -11.32 -19.78 14.40
CA ALA A 8 -9.88 -19.67 14.64
C ALA A 8 -9.33 -18.44 13.93
N ILE A 9 -8.99 -17.39 14.68
CA ILE A 9 -8.40 -16.17 14.16
C ILE A 9 -6.87 -16.34 14.14
N PRO A 10 -6.22 -16.25 12.98
CA PRO A 10 -4.77 -16.34 12.88
C PRO A 10 -4.09 -15.13 13.52
N ASN A 11 -2.98 -15.34 14.24
CA ASN A 11 -2.26 -14.28 14.95
C ASN A 11 -1.73 -13.16 14.04
N TYR A 12 -1.44 -13.45 12.76
CA TYR A 12 -0.95 -12.43 11.82
C TYR A 12 -1.95 -11.29 11.56
N ILE A 13 -3.25 -11.49 11.80
CA ILE A 13 -4.27 -10.42 11.70
C ILE A 13 -4.00 -9.33 12.76
N PHE A 14 -3.66 -9.74 13.99
CA PHE A 14 -3.34 -8.79 15.05
C PHE A 14 -2.08 -7.98 14.72
N TYR A 15 -1.06 -8.63 14.14
CA TYR A 15 0.15 -7.93 13.67
C TYR A 15 -0.17 -6.95 12.55
N ALA A 16 -1.00 -7.32 11.59
CA ALA A 16 -1.42 -6.43 10.52
C ALA A 16 -2.17 -5.20 11.05
N ILE A 17 -3.08 -5.39 12.00
CA ILE A 17 -3.80 -4.29 12.65
C ILE A 17 -2.84 -3.37 13.41
N ALA A 18 -1.93 -3.94 14.22
CA ALA A 18 -0.97 -3.17 15.01
C ALA A 18 -0.04 -2.34 14.11
N ILE A 19 0.49 -2.94 13.03
CA ILE A 19 1.36 -2.25 12.07
C ILE A 19 0.58 -1.14 11.34
N THR A 20 -0.66 -1.43 10.91
CA THR A 20 -1.51 -0.43 10.26
C THR A 20 -1.81 0.74 11.18
N ALA A 21 -2.08 0.49 12.46
CA ALA A 21 -2.31 1.52 13.46
C ALA A 21 -1.04 2.36 13.71
N LEU A 22 0.14 1.72 13.76
CA LEU A 22 1.43 2.39 13.89
C LEU A 22 1.68 3.33 12.69
N ILE A 23 1.51 2.83 11.46
CA ILE A 23 1.67 3.64 10.26
C ILE A 23 0.65 4.76 10.19
N TRP A 24 -0.61 4.49 10.59
CA TRP A 24 -1.62 5.54 10.70
C TRP A 24 -1.21 6.64 11.67
N PHE A 25 -0.63 6.29 12.81
CA PHE A 25 -0.13 7.26 13.78
C PHE A 25 1.04 8.07 13.21
N ILE A 26 2.05 7.42 12.64
CA ILE A 26 3.20 8.08 12.00
C ILE A 26 2.71 9.06 10.94
N TRP A 27 1.80 8.63 10.07
CA TRP A 27 1.32 9.41 8.93
C TRP A 27 0.51 10.63 9.33
N ASN A 28 -0.41 10.46 10.31
CA ASN A 28 -1.37 11.52 10.63
C ASN A 28 -0.97 12.37 11.84
N LYS A 29 -0.12 11.85 12.72
CA LYS A 29 0.16 12.49 14.02
C LYS A 29 1.59 12.99 14.19
N THR A 30 2.52 12.66 13.27
CA THR A 30 3.91 13.10 13.37
C THR A 30 4.25 14.22 12.39
N ALA A 31 5.30 14.98 12.70
CA ALA A 31 5.88 15.96 11.77
C ALA A 31 6.42 15.29 10.52
N PHE A 32 6.97 14.05 10.65
CA PHE A 32 7.46 13.28 9.53
C PHE A 32 6.35 12.99 8.50
N GLY A 33 5.17 12.55 8.94
CA GLY A 33 4.03 12.34 8.05
C GLY A 33 3.59 13.61 7.33
N LYS A 34 3.54 14.76 8.02
CA LYS A 34 3.23 16.07 7.41
C LYS A 34 4.27 16.45 6.35
N ASN A 35 5.55 16.24 6.65
CA ASN A 35 6.64 16.51 5.72
C ASN A 35 6.57 15.62 4.48
N MET A 36 6.19 14.35 4.63
CA MET A 36 5.97 13.44 3.49
C MET A 36 4.92 13.99 2.51
N PHE A 37 3.78 14.46 3.03
CA PHE A 37 2.72 15.06 2.20
C PHE A 37 3.18 16.36 1.56
N ALA A 38 3.89 17.24 2.29
CA ALA A 38 4.40 18.49 1.78
C ALA A 38 5.40 18.26 0.63
N VAL A 39 6.39 17.38 0.83
CA VAL A 39 7.38 17.02 -0.19
C VAL A 39 6.73 16.34 -1.38
N GLY A 40 5.77 15.43 -1.14
CA GLY A 40 5.04 14.75 -2.21
C GLY A 40 4.12 15.66 -3.01
N SER A 41 3.64 16.76 -2.41
CA SER A 41 2.79 17.74 -3.09
C SER A 41 3.61 18.72 -3.95
N ASN A 42 4.67 19.30 -3.38
CA ASN A 42 5.61 20.17 -4.07
C ASN A 42 6.92 20.23 -3.28
N ALA A 43 7.95 19.58 -3.79
CA ALA A 43 9.25 19.49 -3.13
C ALA A 43 9.96 20.85 -3.02
N GLU A 44 9.82 21.73 -4.04
CA GLU A 44 10.42 23.07 -4.01
C GLU A 44 9.76 23.96 -2.96
N ALA A 45 8.43 23.99 -2.92
CA ALA A 45 7.69 24.74 -1.92
C ALA A 45 7.97 24.22 -0.48
N ALA A 46 8.09 22.90 -0.31
CA ALA A 46 8.45 22.30 0.96
C ALA A 46 9.85 22.72 1.41
N ASN A 47 10.82 22.75 0.48
CA ASN A 47 12.18 23.18 0.75
C ASN A 47 12.25 24.65 1.19
N VAL A 48 11.57 25.55 0.49
CA VAL A 48 11.47 26.98 0.85
C VAL A 48 10.80 27.15 2.23
N SER A 49 9.89 26.27 2.58
CA SER A 49 9.23 26.26 3.90
C SER A 49 10.09 25.63 5.02
N GLY A 50 11.36 25.33 4.76
CA GLY A 50 12.30 24.79 5.75
C GLY A 50 12.22 23.28 5.95
N VAL A 51 11.46 22.54 5.11
CA VAL A 51 11.41 21.08 5.15
C VAL A 51 12.59 20.51 4.39
N SER A 52 13.42 19.70 5.05
CA SER A 52 14.53 19.00 4.38
C SER A 52 14.00 17.87 3.49
N VAL A 53 13.93 18.12 2.18
CA VAL A 53 13.43 17.17 1.17
C VAL A 53 14.22 15.87 1.21
N SER A 54 15.57 15.93 1.18
CA SER A 54 16.42 14.74 1.17
C SER A 54 16.23 13.87 2.42
N ARG A 55 16.18 14.48 3.61
CA ARG A 55 15.95 13.72 4.86
C ARG A 55 14.58 13.06 4.88
N THR A 56 13.57 13.75 4.36
CA THR A 56 12.21 13.21 4.26
C THR A 56 12.17 12.01 3.32
N ILE A 57 12.77 12.11 2.14
CA ILE A 57 12.82 11.02 1.16
C ILE A 57 13.59 9.82 1.73
N ILE A 58 14.78 10.04 2.31
CA ILE A 58 15.56 8.96 2.94
C ILE A 58 14.73 8.29 4.04
N GLY A 59 14.07 9.07 4.89
CA GLY A 59 13.22 8.54 5.97
C GLY A 59 12.06 7.68 5.44
N VAL A 60 11.45 8.05 4.32
CA VAL A 60 10.39 7.25 3.66
C VAL A 60 10.95 5.90 3.19
N PHE A 61 12.11 5.89 2.51
CA PHE A 61 12.73 4.66 2.04
C PHE A 61 13.18 3.75 3.20
N VAL A 62 13.72 4.33 4.28
CA VAL A 62 14.06 3.58 5.50
C VAL A 62 12.82 2.94 6.10
N LEU A 63 11.73 3.71 6.26
CA LEU A 63 10.47 3.20 6.77
C LEU A 63 9.90 2.08 5.88
N ALA A 64 9.95 2.26 4.56
CA ALA A 64 9.53 1.24 3.60
C ALA A 64 10.36 -0.03 3.74
N GLY A 65 11.69 0.07 3.84
CA GLY A 65 12.58 -1.07 4.03
C GLY A 65 12.26 -1.86 5.32
N ILE A 66 11.99 -1.15 6.42
CA ILE A 66 11.55 -1.78 7.68
C ILE A 66 10.23 -2.55 7.46
N MET A 67 9.27 -1.93 6.77
CA MET A 67 7.98 -2.58 6.51
C MET A 67 8.12 -3.80 5.60
N TYR A 68 9.00 -3.77 4.60
CA TYR A 68 9.29 -4.93 3.76
C TYR A 68 9.90 -6.07 4.56
N GLY A 69 10.86 -5.78 5.46
CA GLY A 69 11.44 -6.79 6.34
C GLY A 69 10.39 -7.44 7.25
N ILE A 70 9.53 -6.65 7.88
CA ILE A 70 8.44 -7.15 8.73
C ILE A 70 7.46 -8.00 7.91
N THR A 71 7.08 -7.53 6.71
CA THR A 71 6.16 -8.28 5.84
C THR A 71 6.75 -9.61 5.42
N GLY A 72 8.03 -9.64 5.02
CA GLY A 72 8.71 -10.87 4.66
C GLY A 72 8.78 -11.86 5.83
N PHE A 73 9.04 -11.38 7.05
CA PHE A 73 9.04 -12.22 8.24
C PHE A 73 7.65 -12.82 8.54
N ILE A 74 6.61 -12.00 8.49
CA ILE A 74 5.22 -12.46 8.73
C ILE A 74 4.81 -13.47 7.66
N GLU A 75 5.17 -13.25 6.39
CA GLU A 75 4.86 -14.14 5.29
C GLU A 75 5.59 -15.49 5.44
N ALA A 76 6.88 -15.46 5.81
CA ALA A 76 7.64 -16.66 6.12
C ALA A 76 7.02 -17.47 7.26
N ALA A 77 6.60 -16.79 8.33
CA ALA A 77 5.94 -17.42 9.46
C ALA A 77 4.54 -17.98 9.12
N ARG A 78 3.84 -17.35 8.15
CA ARG A 78 2.52 -17.78 7.69
C ARG A 78 2.58 -19.04 6.83
N ILE A 79 3.53 -19.11 5.92
CA ILE A 79 3.66 -20.20 4.94
C ILE A 79 4.47 -21.38 5.54
N GLY A 80 5.37 -21.09 6.49
CA GLY A 80 6.27 -22.08 7.08
C GLY A 80 7.51 -22.41 6.24
N SER A 81 7.58 -21.89 5.02
CA SER A 81 8.74 -22.00 4.12
C SER A 81 8.75 -20.85 3.13
N ASN A 82 9.95 -20.46 2.67
CA ASN A 82 10.10 -19.46 1.62
C ASN A 82 10.84 -20.04 0.42
N SER A 83 10.44 -19.63 -0.77
CA SER A 83 11.15 -19.89 -2.02
C SER A 83 11.58 -18.57 -2.66
N ALA A 84 12.44 -18.63 -3.67
CA ALA A 84 12.83 -17.44 -4.44
C ALA A 84 11.65 -16.76 -5.16
N ALA A 85 10.55 -17.47 -5.37
CA ALA A 85 9.33 -16.96 -6.00
C ALA A 85 8.31 -16.39 -4.97
N THR A 86 8.57 -16.52 -3.66
CA THR A 86 7.67 -15.98 -2.65
C THR A 86 7.66 -14.45 -2.72
N GLY A 87 6.48 -13.86 -2.85
CA GLY A 87 6.34 -12.41 -2.97
C GLY A 87 6.49 -11.85 -4.39
N LEU A 88 6.68 -12.68 -5.39
CA LEU A 88 6.75 -12.22 -6.78
C LEU A 88 5.46 -11.49 -7.17
N ASN A 89 5.60 -10.29 -7.73
CA ASN A 89 4.52 -9.38 -8.14
C ASN A 89 3.65 -8.81 -6.98
N TYR A 90 4.06 -8.94 -5.72
CA TYR A 90 3.36 -8.30 -4.59
C TYR A 90 3.40 -6.76 -4.69
N GLU A 91 4.42 -6.20 -5.35
CA GLU A 91 4.51 -4.78 -5.65
C GLU A 91 3.32 -4.30 -6.50
N LEU A 92 2.88 -5.09 -7.47
CA LEU A 92 1.72 -4.75 -8.31
C LEU A 92 0.42 -4.75 -7.49
N ASP A 93 0.27 -5.71 -6.57
CA ASP A 93 -0.87 -5.76 -5.66
C ASP A 93 -0.91 -4.55 -4.73
N ALA A 94 0.26 -4.16 -4.19
CA ALA A 94 0.37 -3.01 -3.31
C ALA A 94 0.06 -1.69 -4.05
N ILE A 95 0.62 -1.52 -5.25
CA ILE A 95 0.35 -0.35 -6.10
C ILE A 95 -1.13 -0.28 -6.45
N ALA A 96 -1.71 -1.37 -6.97
CA ALA A 96 -3.13 -1.42 -7.34
C ALA A 96 -4.04 -1.09 -6.14
N ALA A 97 -3.76 -1.67 -4.96
CA ALA A 97 -4.52 -1.41 -3.75
C ALA A 97 -4.43 0.06 -3.30
N CYS A 98 -3.23 0.66 -3.36
CA CYS A 98 -3.03 2.07 -3.02
C CYS A 98 -3.81 3.00 -3.95
N VAL A 99 -3.78 2.73 -5.25
CA VAL A 99 -4.44 3.59 -6.25
C VAL A 99 -5.96 3.45 -6.19
N ILE A 100 -6.49 2.23 -6.09
CA ILE A 100 -7.92 1.99 -5.83
C ILE A 100 -8.34 2.69 -4.53
N GLY A 101 -7.46 2.67 -3.52
CA GLY A 101 -7.64 3.35 -2.24
C GLY A 101 -7.53 4.88 -2.30
N GLY A 102 -7.27 5.47 -3.48
CA GLY A 102 -7.22 6.92 -3.70
C GLY A 102 -5.89 7.58 -3.30
N VAL A 103 -4.79 6.82 -3.31
CA VAL A 103 -3.43 7.40 -3.24
C VAL A 103 -3.04 7.89 -4.62
N SER A 104 -2.62 9.17 -4.72
CA SER A 104 -2.24 9.76 -5.99
C SER A 104 -0.84 9.33 -6.44
N PHE A 105 -0.69 9.04 -7.72
CA PHE A 105 0.61 8.81 -8.36
C PHE A 105 1.46 10.07 -8.45
N VAL A 106 0.82 11.24 -8.51
CA VAL A 106 1.53 12.53 -8.58
C VAL A 106 2.12 12.90 -7.21
N GLY A 107 1.57 12.32 -6.14
CA GLY A 107 2.04 12.55 -4.77
C GLY A 107 1.15 13.50 -3.96
N GLY A 108 1.51 13.70 -2.70
CA GLY A 108 0.87 14.64 -1.79
C GLY A 108 -0.55 14.29 -1.34
N ILE A 109 -1.17 13.23 -1.87
CA ILE A 109 -2.54 12.83 -1.55
C ILE A 109 -2.61 11.34 -1.25
N GLY A 110 -3.20 10.99 -0.12
CA GLY A 110 -3.43 9.60 0.28
C GLY A 110 -4.03 9.51 1.68
N LYS A 111 -4.83 8.49 1.93
CA LYS A 111 -5.41 8.21 3.24
C LYS A 111 -5.28 6.73 3.54
N ILE A 112 -4.79 6.37 4.74
CA ILE A 112 -4.64 4.96 5.14
C ILE A 112 -5.98 4.22 5.12
N ARG A 113 -7.08 4.87 5.51
CA ARG A 113 -8.42 4.27 5.40
C ARG A 113 -8.77 3.90 3.97
N GLY A 114 -8.39 4.74 3.00
CA GLY A 114 -8.55 4.44 1.59
C GLY A 114 -7.73 3.22 1.18
N VAL A 115 -6.46 3.16 1.57
CA VAL A 115 -5.58 2.01 1.28
C VAL A 115 -6.16 0.70 1.84
N ILE A 116 -6.67 0.71 3.08
CA ILE A 116 -7.32 -0.47 3.67
C ILE A 116 -8.50 -0.92 2.81
N MET A 117 -9.37 0.01 2.40
CA MET A 117 -10.50 -0.32 1.52
C MET A 117 -10.04 -0.82 0.15
N GLY A 118 -8.98 -0.22 -0.40
CA GLY A 118 -8.37 -0.67 -1.66
C GLY A 118 -7.85 -2.11 -1.58
N VAL A 119 -7.15 -2.46 -0.51
CA VAL A 119 -6.67 -3.84 -0.27
C VAL A 119 -7.83 -4.83 -0.19
N VAL A 120 -8.89 -4.49 0.57
CA VAL A 120 -10.07 -5.36 0.70
C VAL A 120 -10.78 -5.55 -0.64
N LEU A 121 -11.02 -4.47 -1.37
CA LEU A 121 -11.67 -4.51 -2.69
C LEU A 121 -10.84 -5.33 -3.69
N LEU A 122 -9.54 -5.07 -3.76
CA LEU A 122 -8.65 -5.83 -4.63
C LEU A 122 -8.69 -7.31 -4.30
N ARG A 123 -8.65 -7.67 -3.02
CA ARG A 123 -8.69 -9.07 -2.58
C ARG A 123 -10.00 -9.75 -2.95
N ILE A 124 -11.13 -9.07 -2.79
CA ILE A 124 -12.45 -9.59 -3.19
C ILE A 124 -12.48 -9.86 -4.71
N ILE A 125 -11.98 -8.91 -5.52
CA ILE A 125 -11.93 -9.08 -6.98
C ILE A 125 -11.10 -10.31 -7.34
N PHE A 126 -9.87 -10.46 -6.82
CA PHE A 126 -9.01 -11.59 -7.20
C PHE A 126 -9.48 -12.93 -6.67
N VAL A 127 -10.07 -12.97 -5.48
CA VAL A 127 -10.73 -14.19 -4.97
C VAL A 127 -11.89 -14.56 -5.89
N GLY A 128 -12.71 -13.59 -6.29
CA GLY A 128 -13.80 -13.82 -7.26
C GLY A 128 -13.30 -14.36 -8.61
N LEU A 129 -12.24 -13.78 -9.17
CA LEU A 129 -11.63 -14.25 -10.42
C LEU A 129 -11.11 -15.69 -10.30
N THR A 130 -10.53 -16.04 -9.16
CA THR A 130 -10.06 -17.40 -8.88
C THR A 130 -11.24 -18.39 -8.81
N PHE A 131 -12.36 -18.02 -8.20
CA PHE A 131 -13.57 -18.83 -8.17
C PHE A 131 -14.17 -19.04 -9.57
N LEU A 132 -14.02 -18.09 -10.48
CA LEU A 132 -14.42 -18.20 -11.88
C LEU A 132 -13.46 -19.04 -12.73
N GLY A 133 -12.38 -19.59 -12.13
CA GLY A 133 -11.40 -20.41 -12.82
C GLY A 133 -10.45 -19.63 -13.75
N ILE A 134 -10.34 -18.31 -13.55
CA ILE A 134 -9.44 -17.47 -14.34
C ILE A 134 -8.00 -17.74 -13.95
N ASP A 135 -7.17 -18.09 -14.94
CA ASP A 135 -5.76 -18.39 -14.78
C ASP A 135 -4.96 -17.21 -14.19
N SER A 136 -3.93 -17.55 -13.41
CA SER A 136 -3.07 -16.57 -12.73
C SER A 136 -2.43 -15.56 -13.70
N ASN A 137 -2.04 -16.00 -14.91
CA ASN A 137 -1.47 -15.11 -15.91
C ASN A 137 -2.47 -14.04 -16.37
N MET A 138 -3.74 -14.45 -16.57
CA MET A 138 -4.83 -13.52 -16.89
C MET A 138 -5.10 -12.54 -15.75
N GLN A 139 -4.97 -12.99 -14.50
CA GLN A 139 -5.09 -12.10 -13.33
C GLN A 139 -4.02 -11.00 -13.34
N TYR A 140 -2.79 -11.28 -13.79
CA TYR A 140 -1.75 -10.23 -13.94
C TYR A 140 -2.11 -9.21 -15.03
N VAL A 141 -2.69 -9.63 -16.13
CA VAL A 141 -3.19 -8.72 -17.17
C VAL A 141 -4.28 -7.82 -16.60
N ILE A 142 -5.23 -8.39 -15.86
CA ILE A 142 -6.30 -7.63 -15.22
C ILE A 142 -5.74 -6.63 -14.20
N LYS A 143 -4.73 -7.00 -13.39
CA LYS A 143 -4.03 -6.08 -12.48
C LYS A 143 -3.43 -4.89 -13.24
N GLY A 144 -2.71 -5.16 -14.31
CA GLY A 144 -2.11 -4.12 -15.15
C GLY A 144 -3.17 -3.16 -15.71
N LEU A 145 -4.29 -3.67 -16.19
CA LEU A 145 -5.40 -2.84 -16.69
C LEU A 145 -6.03 -1.99 -15.58
N ILE A 146 -6.21 -2.54 -14.39
CA ILE A 146 -6.72 -1.79 -13.22
C ILE A 146 -5.78 -0.63 -12.88
N ILE A 147 -4.47 -0.90 -12.83
CA ILE A 147 -3.45 0.13 -12.52
C ILE A 147 -3.46 1.21 -13.61
N LEU A 148 -3.50 0.83 -14.88
CA LEU A 148 -3.55 1.78 -16.00
C LEU A 148 -4.80 2.65 -15.96
N ALA A 149 -5.96 2.06 -15.75
CA ALA A 149 -7.23 2.79 -15.66
C ALA A 149 -7.22 3.77 -14.48
N ALA A 150 -6.75 3.33 -13.32
CA ALA A 150 -6.67 4.15 -12.12
C ALA A 150 -5.65 5.29 -12.28
N CYS A 151 -4.50 5.03 -12.89
CA CYS A 151 -3.50 6.04 -13.23
C CYS A 151 -4.07 7.09 -14.20
N ALA A 152 -4.76 6.66 -15.26
CA ALA A 152 -5.38 7.56 -16.22
C ALA A 152 -6.43 8.47 -15.57
N ILE A 153 -7.23 7.94 -14.64
CA ILE A 153 -8.23 8.73 -13.91
C ILE A 153 -7.55 9.73 -12.97
N ASP A 154 -6.48 9.34 -12.28
CA ASP A 154 -5.76 10.22 -11.37
C ASP A 154 -5.07 11.36 -12.12
N MET A 155 -4.36 11.05 -13.21
CA MET A 155 -3.69 12.04 -14.07
C MET A 155 -4.68 13.04 -14.69
N ARG A 156 -5.88 12.60 -15.07
CA ARG A 156 -6.93 13.46 -15.63
C ARG A 156 -7.33 14.60 -14.70
N LYS A 157 -7.35 14.36 -13.38
CA LYS A 157 -7.67 15.39 -12.37
C LYS A 157 -6.68 16.54 -12.36
N TYR A 158 -5.44 16.30 -12.78
CA TYR A 158 -4.38 17.33 -12.84
C TYR A 158 -4.36 18.07 -14.16
N LEU A 159 -4.73 17.41 -15.27
CA LEU A 159 -4.80 18.03 -16.59
C LEU A 159 -5.98 19.02 -16.74
N VAL A 160 -7.09 18.75 -16.06
CA VAL A 160 -8.29 19.61 -16.11
C VAL A 160 -8.15 20.86 -15.22
N LYS A 161 -7.13 20.94 -14.36
CA LYS A 161 -6.90 22.08 -13.45
C LYS A 161 -5.95 23.15 -14.01
N LYS A 162 -5.54 23.03 -15.26
CA LYS A 162 -4.85 24.06 -16.03
C LYS A 162 -5.86 24.74 -16.93
#